data_0165857a80124aa9e0ff057f0521bbe8
#
_entry.id   0165857a80124aa9e0ff057f0521bbe8
#
_cell.length_a   1.000
_cell.length_b   1.000
_cell.length_c   1.000
_cell.angle_alpha   90.00
_cell.angle_beta   90.00
_cell.angle_gamma   90.00
#
_symmetry.space_group_name_H-M   'P 1'
#
loop_
_entity.id
_entity.type
_entity.pdbx_description
1 polymer ?
#
loop_
_entity_poly.entity_id
_entity_poly.type
_entity_poly.pdbx_seq_one_letter_code
_entity_poly.pdbx_strand_id
1 'polypeptide(L)'
;YLCIGFIPNWGAVDKIAPQWLGMNILNGLVLLYVFFNRKYFLIALSKTLSSKLTLLYAFFILWAAGSFFYAINQTEQLVNITRQLNIFLMYCCMLVLLSRVKYKITFLSWVLSAILTIEIYYVLVQALDMINTNGTILSGLLKGITANRNITAFSLAIKMPFVYYLLYTNKKTYLKIVLALLSFSVFLGLSMIQSRASFLATGFGIMAFLVGLVFIGFKTDPKKEL
;
A
#
# COMPACT_ATOMS: atom_id res chain seq x y z
N TYR A 1 5.29 6.77 6.63
CA TYR A 1 5.20 5.33 6.31
C TYR A 1 4.97 5.06 4.81
N LEU A 2 3.97 5.65 4.20
CA LEU A 2 3.58 5.33 2.81
C LEU A 2 4.67 5.61 1.77
N CYS A 3 5.64 6.48 2.08
CA CYS A 3 6.76 6.83 1.20
C CYS A 3 8.04 6.01 1.45
N ILE A 4 8.03 5.04 2.35
CA ILE A 4 9.23 4.23 2.69
C ILE A 4 9.77 3.50 1.45
N GLY A 5 8.91 3.05 0.55
CA GLY A 5 9.31 2.38 -0.69
C GLY A 5 10.17 3.24 -1.63
N PHE A 6 10.19 4.56 -1.45
CA PHE A 6 11.02 5.48 -2.26
C PHE A 6 12.42 5.72 -1.67
N ILE A 7 12.73 5.17 -0.49
CA ILE A 7 14.08 5.29 0.09
C ILE A 7 15.06 4.53 -0.82
N PRO A 8 16.11 5.20 -1.36
CA PRO A 8 17.09 4.58 -2.22
C PRO A 8 17.94 3.55 -1.46
N ASN A 9 18.53 2.62 -2.17
CA ASN A 9 19.34 1.55 -1.58
C ASN A 9 20.73 1.99 -1.08
N TRP A 10 21.20 3.19 -1.45
CA TRP A 10 22.50 3.77 -1.08
C TRP A 10 23.69 2.80 -1.19
N GLY A 11 23.65 1.85 -2.13
CA GLY A 11 24.70 0.85 -2.30
C GLY A 11 24.68 -0.30 -1.29
N ALA A 12 23.63 -0.43 -0.48
CA ALA A 12 23.50 -1.53 0.48
C ALA A 12 23.44 -2.89 -0.25
N VAL A 13 24.09 -3.91 0.33
CA VAL A 13 24.09 -5.29 -0.19
C VAL A 13 22.66 -5.83 -0.27
N ASP A 14 21.86 -5.68 0.78
CA ASP A 14 20.42 -5.88 0.74
C ASP A 14 19.74 -4.58 0.30
N LYS A 15 19.22 -4.57 -0.93
CA LYS A 15 18.61 -3.38 -1.57
C LYS A 15 17.43 -2.78 -0.81
N ILE A 16 16.81 -3.56 0.05
CA ILE A 16 15.66 -3.13 0.86
C ILE A 16 16.03 -2.79 2.31
N ALA A 17 17.28 -3.00 2.73
CA ALA A 17 17.72 -2.71 4.09
C ALA A 17 17.50 -1.25 4.52
N PRO A 18 17.80 -0.21 3.69
CA PRO A 18 17.52 1.18 4.04
C PRO A 18 16.04 1.46 4.26
N GLN A 19 15.15 0.79 3.53
CA GLN A 19 13.70 0.91 3.70
C GLN A 19 13.25 0.32 5.04
N TRP A 20 13.80 -0.83 5.44
CA TRP A 20 13.57 -1.41 6.77
C TRP A 20 14.09 -0.52 7.89
N LEU A 21 15.27 0.06 7.73
CA LEU A 21 15.84 1.02 8.69
C LEU A 21 14.92 2.24 8.83
N GLY A 22 14.51 2.83 7.70
CA GLY A 22 13.57 3.95 7.69
C GLY A 22 12.25 3.63 8.40
N MET A 23 11.71 2.43 8.18
CA MET A 23 10.49 1.98 8.84
C MET A 23 10.69 1.82 10.36
N ASN A 24 11.83 1.26 10.80
CA ASN A 24 12.16 1.12 12.23
C ASN A 24 12.28 2.49 12.92
N ILE A 25 12.97 3.43 12.29
CA ILE A 25 13.10 4.80 12.81
C ILE A 25 11.72 5.45 12.94
N LEU A 26 10.88 5.37 11.90
CA LEU A 26 9.52 5.93 11.95
C LEU A 26 8.65 5.26 13.01
N ASN A 27 8.73 3.94 13.17
CA ASN A 27 8.04 3.23 14.24
C ASN A 27 8.47 3.74 15.61
N GLY A 28 9.76 3.89 15.84
CA GLY A 28 10.31 4.44 17.08
C GLY A 28 9.84 5.87 17.36
N LEU A 29 9.90 6.74 16.35
CA LEU A 29 9.44 8.13 16.47
C LEU A 29 7.93 8.23 16.77
N VAL A 30 7.10 7.41 16.11
CA VAL A 30 5.65 7.39 16.37
C VAL A 30 5.36 6.84 17.76
N LEU A 31 6.06 5.80 18.20
CA LEU A 31 5.89 5.28 19.57
C LEU A 31 6.26 6.33 20.61
N LEU A 32 7.38 7.04 20.44
CA LEU A 32 7.76 8.15 21.31
C LEU A 32 6.70 9.24 21.31
N TYR A 33 6.22 9.64 20.13
CA TYR A 33 5.15 10.64 20.02
C TYR A 33 3.87 10.21 20.75
N VAL A 34 3.44 8.97 20.57
CA VAL A 34 2.25 8.40 21.25
C VAL A 34 2.48 8.32 22.75
N PHE A 35 3.68 7.95 23.21
CA PHE A 35 4.04 7.86 24.62
C PHE A 35 3.97 9.23 25.31
N PHE A 36 4.57 10.28 24.72
CA PHE A 36 4.52 11.63 25.27
C PHE A 36 3.12 12.23 25.22
N ASN A 37 2.30 11.80 24.27
CA ASN A 37 0.92 12.26 24.11
C ASN A 37 -0.12 11.20 24.53
N ARG A 38 0.25 10.30 25.48
CA ARG A 38 -0.57 9.14 25.87
C ARG A 38 -2.01 9.48 26.22
N LYS A 39 -2.26 10.59 26.88
CA LYS A 39 -3.63 11.04 27.26
C LYS A 39 -4.58 11.14 26.06
N TYR A 40 -4.03 11.50 24.88
CA TYR A 40 -4.82 11.66 23.66
C TYR A 40 -4.96 10.36 22.87
N PHE A 41 -4.03 9.40 23.04
CA PHE A 41 -3.96 8.20 22.21
C PHE A 41 -4.36 6.91 22.92
N LEU A 42 -4.51 6.89 24.25
CA LEU A 42 -4.84 5.68 25.01
C LEU A 42 -6.09 4.97 24.50
N ILE A 43 -7.18 5.70 24.24
CA ILE A 43 -8.43 5.13 23.73
C ILE A 43 -8.22 4.52 22.34
N ALA A 44 -7.51 5.24 21.46
CA ALA A 44 -7.23 4.76 20.12
C ALA A 44 -6.32 3.52 20.14
N LEU A 45 -5.31 3.51 21.00
CA LEU A 45 -4.40 2.37 21.19
C LEU A 45 -5.15 1.15 21.72
N SER A 46 -5.95 1.30 22.79
CA SER A 46 -6.78 0.23 23.31
C SER A 46 -7.73 -0.34 22.25
N LYS A 47 -8.44 0.54 21.52
CA LYS A 47 -9.33 0.12 20.43
C LYS A 47 -8.59 -0.59 19.28
N THR A 48 -7.38 -0.14 18.95
CA THR A 48 -6.55 -0.78 17.92
C THR A 48 -6.14 -2.18 18.36
N LEU A 49 -5.61 -2.31 19.58
CA LEU A 49 -5.13 -3.59 20.10
C LEU A 49 -6.26 -4.60 20.35
N SER A 50 -7.46 -4.16 20.73
CA SER A 50 -8.62 -5.04 20.94
C SER A 50 -9.41 -5.34 19.68
N SER A 51 -9.05 -4.78 18.51
CA SER A 51 -9.77 -5.06 17.27
C SER A 51 -9.56 -6.51 16.83
N LYS A 52 -10.62 -7.14 16.33
CA LYS A 52 -10.58 -8.54 15.83
C LYS A 52 -9.52 -8.72 14.74
N LEU A 53 -9.34 -7.72 13.87
CA LEU A 53 -8.35 -7.77 12.80
C LEU A 53 -6.92 -7.73 13.36
N THR A 54 -6.66 -6.88 14.36
CA THR A 54 -5.34 -6.79 15.01
C THR A 54 -5.02 -8.10 15.76
N LEU A 55 -6.00 -8.67 16.47
CA LEU A 55 -5.83 -9.95 17.15
C LEU A 55 -5.57 -11.08 16.17
N LEU A 56 -6.29 -11.13 15.04
CA LEU A 56 -6.05 -12.12 14.00
C LEU A 56 -4.64 -11.98 13.40
N TYR A 57 -4.20 -10.75 13.16
CA TYR A 57 -2.85 -10.50 12.64
C TYR A 57 -1.76 -10.87 13.68
N ALA A 58 -1.97 -10.53 14.95
CA ALA A 58 -1.08 -10.96 16.04
C ALA A 58 -0.99 -12.49 16.13
N PHE A 59 -2.13 -13.19 16.04
CA PHE A 59 -2.16 -14.65 16.00
C PHE A 59 -1.38 -15.21 14.80
N PHE A 60 -1.54 -14.62 13.61
CA PHE A 60 -0.76 -15.02 12.44
C PHE A 60 0.76 -14.87 12.67
N ILE A 61 1.20 -13.78 13.30
CA ILE A 61 2.62 -13.58 13.62
C ILE A 61 3.12 -14.63 14.64
N LEU A 62 2.32 -14.93 15.68
CA LEU A 62 2.66 -15.96 16.65
C LEU A 62 2.76 -17.34 16.00
N TRP A 63 1.85 -17.65 15.09
CA TRP A 63 1.89 -18.88 14.29
C TRP A 63 3.15 -18.92 13.41
N ALA A 64 3.46 -17.83 12.71
CA ALA A 64 4.67 -17.72 11.91
C ALA A 64 5.95 -17.81 12.76
N ALA A 65 5.95 -17.26 13.98
CA ALA A 65 7.04 -17.38 14.91
C ALA A 65 7.24 -18.84 15.39
N GLY A 66 6.15 -19.58 15.56
CA GLY A 66 6.20 -21.02 15.89
C GLY A 66 6.93 -21.85 14.82
N SER A 67 6.94 -21.41 13.55
CA SER A 67 7.67 -22.10 12.50
C SER A 67 9.19 -22.05 12.65
N PHE A 68 9.72 -21.20 13.54
CA PHE A 68 11.15 -21.13 13.86
C PHE A 68 11.70 -22.48 14.34
N PHE A 69 10.92 -23.25 15.09
CA PHE A 69 11.37 -24.51 15.69
C PHE A 69 11.57 -25.63 14.66
N TYR A 70 10.96 -25.55 13.47
CA TYR A 70 11.07 -26.54 12.41
C TYR A 70 11.56 -25.95 11.09
N ALA A 71 12.03 -24.71 11.09
CA ALA A 71 12.59 -24.07 9.90
C ALA A 71 13.95 -24.68 9.54
N ILE A 72 14.16 -24.97 8.27
CA ILE A 72 15.45 -25.46 7.71
C ILE A 72 16.54 -24.40 7.91
N ASN A 73 16.20 -23.11 7.74
CA ASN A 73 17.10 -21.99 7.98
C ASN A 73 16.54 -21.08 9.09
N GLN A 74 16.95 -21.34 10.30
CA GLN A 74 16.50 -20.58 11.48
C GLN A 74 16.89 -19.09 11.43
N THR A 75 18.08 -18.79 10.89
CA THR A 75 18.57 -17.40 10.78
C THR A 75 17.66 -16.58 9.84
N GLU A 76 17.34 -17.13 8.67
CA GLU A 76 16.43 -16.48 7.74
C GLU A 76 15.01 -16.34 8.31
N GLN A 77 14.55 -17.36 9.01
CA GLN A 77 13.24 -17.31 9.68
C GLN A 77 13.19 -16.23 10.75
N LEU A 78 14.26 -16.05 11.54
CA LEU A 78 14.34 -14.98 12.53
C LEU A 78 14.27 -13.59 11.88
N VAL A 79 14.98 -13.40 10.77
CA VAL A 79 14.90 -12.15 9.97
C VAL A 79 13.47 -11.91 9.48
N ASN A 80 12.80 -12.94 8.99
CA ASN A 80 11.43 -12.82 8.49
C ASN A 80 10.43 -12.51 9.62
N ILE A 81 10.56 -13.15 10.80
CA ILE A 81 9.74 -12.83 11.99
C ILE A 81 9.94 -11.35 12.39
N THR A 82 11.19 -10.89 12.45
CA THR A 82 11.50 -9.50 12.79
C THR A 82 10.87 -8.53 11.79
N ARG A 83 10.90 -8.84 10.51
CA ARG A 83 10.22 -8.05 9.45
C ARG A 83 8.70 -8.01 9.66
N GLN A 84 8.08 -9.15 9.96
CA GLN A 84 6.64 -9.23 10.22
C GLN A 84 6.22 -8.44 11.47
N LEU A 85 6.99 -8.52 12.56
CA LEU A 85 6.77 -7.72 13.77
C LEU A 85 6.86 -6.21 13.47
N ASN A 86 7.81 -5.82 12.65
CA ASN A 86 7.99 -4.42 12.26
C ASN A 86 6.82 -3.89 11.42
N ILE A 87 6.30 -4.70 10.49
CA ILE A 87 5.10 -4.36 9.70
C ILE A 87 3.87 -4.29 10.62
N PHE A 88 3.74 -5.20 11.57
CA PHE A 88 2.64 -5.18 12.54
C PHE A 88 2.67 -3.92 13.41
N LEU A 89 3.86 -3.53 13.87
CA LEU A 89 4.04 -2.31 14.62
C LEU A 89 3.68 -1.08 13.79
N MET A 90 4.12 -1.02 12.53
CA MET A 90 3.73 0.02 11.58
C MET A 90 2.20 0.07 11.41
N TYR A 91 1.54 -1.08 11.26
CA TYR A 91 0.09 -1.17 11.14
C TYR A 91 -0.60 -0.56 12.38
N CYS A 92 -0.18 -0.94 13.58
CA CYS A 92 -0.72 -0.38 14.82
C CYS A 92 -0.49 1.14 14.93
N CYS A 93 0.73 1.60 14.64
CA CYS A 93 1.08 3.02 14.61
C CYS A 93 0.22 3.81 13.62
N MET A 94 0.04 3.31 12.41
CA MET A 94 -0.82 3.92 11.39
C MET A 94 -2.27 4.05 11.87
N LEU A 95 -2.87 3.01 12.44
CA LEU A 95 -4.23 3.05 12.95
C LEU A 95 -4.40 4.07 14.07
N VAL A 96 -3.43 4.15 14.98
CA VAL A 96 -3.44 5.12 16.08
C VAL A 96 -3.33 6.55 15.54
N LEU A 97 -2.42 6.82 14.60
CA LEU A 97 -2.29 8.15 13.96
C LEU A 97 -3.54 8.52 13.17
N LEU A 98 -4.06 7.61 12.35
CA LEU A 98 -5.27 7.82 11.56
C LEU A 98 -6.51 8.03 12.44
N SER A 99 -6.49 7.62 13.70
CA SER A 99 -7.60 7.89 14.62
C SER A 99 -7.90 9.39 14.79
N ARG A 100 -6.92 10.25 14.53
CA ARG A 100 -7.04 11.73 14.64
C ARG A 100 -7.42 12.41 13.33
N VAL A 101 -7.40 11.72 12.23
CA VAL A 101 -7.78 12.27 10.92
C VAL A 101 -9.30 12.22 10.77
N LYS A 102 -9.94 13.36 10.52
CA LYS A 102 -11.42 13.46 10.40
C LYS A 102 -11.95 12.63 9.21
N TYR A 103 -11.34 12.76 8.05
CA TYR A 103 -11.73 12.05 6.81
C TYR A 103 -10.66 11.05 6.42
N LYS A 104 -10.50 9.99 7.21
CA LYS A 104 -9.40 9.02 7.11
C LYS A 104 -9.27 8.38 5.74
N ILE A 105 -10.39 7.87 5.20
CA ILE A 105 -10.42 7.17 3.91
C ILE A 105 -10.09 8.13 2.78
N THR A 106 -10.69 9.31 2.77
CA THR A 106 -10.42 10.33 1.74
C THR A 106 -8.97 10.80 1.78
N PHE A 107 -8.43 11.08 2.98
CA PHE A 107 -7.03 11.44 3.16
C PHE A 107 -6.11 10.35 2.64
N LEU A 108 -6.32 9.11 3.09
CA LEU A 108 -5.53 7.94 2.66
C LEU A 108 -5.60 7.74 1.15
N SER A 109 -6.79 7.88 0.57
CA SER A 109 -7.01 7.73 -0.87
C SER A 109 -6.23 8.78 -1.68
N TRP A 110 -6.20 10.04 -1.25
CA TRP A 110 -5.40 11.06 -1.91
C TRP A 110 -3.90 10.78 -1.83
N VAL A 111 -3.40 10.39 -0.65
CA VAL A 111 -1.98 10.07 -0.46
C VAL A 111 -1.58 8.85 -1.32
N LEU A 112 -2.40 7.79 -1.31
CA LEU A 112 -2.13 6.60 -2.12
C LEU A 112 -2.22 6.88 -3.62
N SER A 113 -3.14 7.75 -4.06
CA SER A 113 -3.21 8.17 -5.47
C SER A 113 -2.00 9.00 -5.89
N ALA A 114 -1.46 9.86 -5.03
CA ALA A 114 -0.23 10.60 -5.29
C ALA A 114 0.97 9.66 -5.42
N ILE A 115 1.10 8.67 -4.52
CA ILE A 115 2.14 7.64 -4.60
C ILE A 115 2.01 6.83 -5.89
N LEU A 116 0.79 6.43 -6.24
CA LEU A 116 0.49 5.71 -7.47
C LEU A 116 0.89 6.49 -8.72
N THR A 117 0.68 7.83 -8.72
CA THR A 117 1.12 8.71 -9.81
C THR A 117 2.63 8.67 -9.99
N ILE A 118 3.38 8.70 -8.89
CA ILE A 118 4.85 8.61 -8.94
C ILE A 118 5.29 7.23 -9.45
N GLU A 119 4.70 6.16 -8.92
CA GLU A 119 5.05 4.79 -9.33
C GLU A 119 4.78 4.56 -10.82
N ILE A 120 3.62 4.97 -11.33
CA ILE A 120 3.29 4.79 -12.74
C ILE A 120 4.16 5.66 -13.64
N TYR A 121 4.51 6.87 -13.22
CA TYR A 121 5.45 7.72 -13.92
C TYR A 121 6.79 7.00 -14.16
N TYR A 122 7.38 6.38 -13.13
CA TYR A 122 8.63 5.63 -13.28
C TYR A 122 8.49 4.44 -14.22
N VAL A 123 7.37 3.71 -14.17
CA VAL A 123 7.12 2.59 -15.10
C VAL A 123 7.05 3.08 -16.55
N LEU A 124 6.34 4.18 -16.80
CA LEU A 124 6.19 4.76 -18.14
C LEU A 124 7.52 5.30 -18.67
N VAL A 125 8.32 5.98 -17.85
CA VAL A 125 9.65 6.45 -18.23
C VAL A 125 10.56 5.28 -18.60
N GLN A 126 10.60 4.21 -17.77
CA GLN A 126 11.37 3.00 -18.12
C GLN A 126 10.90 2.35 -19.43
N ALA A 127 9.59 2.32 -19.67
CA ALA A 127 9.05 1.78 -20.93
C ALA A 127 9.48 2.63 -22.14
N LEU A 128 9.44 3.95 -22.02
CA LEU A 128 9.89 4.87 -23.07
C LEU A 128 11.39 4.73 -23.35
N ASP A 129 12.21 4.63 -22.31
CA ASP A 129 13.66 4.41 -22.45
C ASP A 129 13.97 3.09 -23.19
N MET A 130 13.21 2.03 -22.88
CA MET A 130 13.34 0.74 -23.58
C MET A 130 12.95 0.82 -25.06
N ILE A 131 11.90 1.55 -25.38
CA ILE A 131 11.48 1.78 -26.79
C ILE A 131 12.58 2.54 -27.53
N ASN A 132 13.12 3.59 -26.92
CA ASN A 132 14.16 4.41 -27.54
C ASN A 132 15.49 3.65 -27.76
N THR A 133 15.85 2.74 -26.85
CA THR A 133 17.13 2.02 -26.90
C THR A 133 17.02 0.72 -27.67
N ASN A 134 15.94 -0.03 -27.53
CA ASN A 134 15.80 -1.41 -28.05
C ASN A 134 14.70 -1.55 -29.10
N GLY A 135 13.93 -0.50 -29.38
CA GLY A 135 12.76 -0.53 -30.27
C GLY A 135 11.55 -1.31 -29.73
N THR A 136 11.69 -2.00 -28.60
CA THR A 136 10.65 -2.86 -28.00
C THR A 136 10.63 -2.78 -26.49
N ILE A 137 9.48 -3.07 -25.91
CA ILE A 137 9.33 -3.15 -24.45
C ILE A 137 9.62 -4.58 -23.98
N LEU A 138 10.66 -4.75 -23.20
CA LEU A 138 10.99 -6.02 -22.55
C LEU A 138 10.30 -6.07 -21.18
N SER A 139 9.12 -6.69 -21.12
CA SER A 139 8.29 -6.74 -19.89
C SER A 139 9.01 -7.27 -18.66
N GLY A 140 9.98 -8.19 -18.85
CA GLY A 140 10.81 -8.74 -17.76
C GLY A 140 11.73 -7.72 -17.09
N LEU A 141 12.06 -6.63 -17.78
CA LEU A 141 12.96 -5.57 -17.31
C LEU A 141 12.21 -4.37 -16.73
N LEU A 142 10.89 -4.27 -16.92
CA LEU A 142 10.06 -3.23 -16.31
C LEU A 142 9.88 -3.49 -14.81
N LYS A 143 10.77 -2.95 -14.01
CA LYS A 143 10.82 -3.18 -12.56
C LYS A 143 10.25 -2.02 -11.74
N GLY A 144 10.07 -0.85 -12.35
CA GLY A 144 9.64 0.36 -11.63
C GLY A 144 10.60 0.70 -10.47
N ILE A 145 10.07 1.33 -9.44
CA ILE A 145 10.84 1.74 -8.26
C ILE A 145 11.23 0.55 -7.37
N THR A 146 10.42 -0.52 -7.35
CA THR A 146 10.60 -1.65 -6.42
C THR A 146 11.72 -2.63 -6.84
N ALA A 147 12.35 -2.41 -7.99
CA ALA A 147 13.33 -3.30 -8.61
C ALA A 147 12.80 -4.73 -8.91
N ASN A 148 11.51 -5.00 -8.70
CA ASN A 148 10.84 -6.27 -9.00
C ASN A 148 9.50 -6.02 -9.69
N ARG A 149 9.34 -6.54 -10.94
CA ARG A 149 8.14 -6.32 -11.75
C ARG A 149 6.83 -6.76 -11.08
N ASN A 150 6.85 -7.90 -10.38
CA ASN A 150 5.64 -8.43 -9.74
C ASN A 150 5.24 -7.59 -8.54
N ILE A 151 6.21 -7.09 -7.76
CA ILE A 151 5.96 -6.20 -6.63
C ILE A 151 5.43 -4.86 -7.15
N THR A 152 6.02 -4.31 -8.22
CA THR A 152 5.52 -3.07 -8.85
C THR A 152 4.09 -3.25 -9.33
N ALA A 153 3.80 -4.32 -10.08
CA ALA A 153 2.45 -4.58 -10.58
C ALA A 153 1.43 -4.76 -9.45
N PHE A 154 1.79 -5.48 -8.38
CA PHE A 154 0.95 -5.63 -7.20
C PHE A 154 0.73 -4.28 -6.48
N SER A 155 1.80 -3.48 -6.35
CA SER A 155 1.74 -2.14 -5.75
C SER A 155 0.79 -1.21 -6.51
N LEU A 156 0.83 -1.23 -7.84
CA LEU A 156 -0.10 -0.49 -8.69
C LEU A 156 -1.54 -0.97 -8.50
N ALA A 157 -1.76 -2.30 -8.56
CA ALA A 157 -3.09 -2.91 -8.48
C ALA A 157 -3.79 -2.62 -7.14
N ILE A 158 -3.08 -2.76 -6.00
CA ILE A 158 -3.68 -2.60 -4.66
C ILE A 158 -4.10 -1.17 -4.35
N LYS A 159 -3.55 -0.17 -5.05
CA LYS A 159 -3.90 1.24 -4.87
C LYS A 159 -5.09 1.68 -5.73
N MET A 160 -5.45 0.93 -6.76
CA MET A 160 -6.55 1.28 -7.68
C MET A 160 -7.91 1.48 -6.99
N PRO A 161 -8.35 0.67 -6.02
CA PRO A 161 -9.61 0.90 -5.31
C PRO A 161 -9.72 2.29 -4.66
N PHE A 162 -8.61 2.88 -4.21
CA PHE A 162 -8.59 4.22 -3.63
C PHE A 162 -8.80 5.31 -4.67
N VAL A 163 -8.30 5.12 -5.89
CA VAL A 163 -8.57 6.01 -7.03
C VAL A 163 -10.05 5.94 -7.42
N TYR A 164 -10.64 4.74 -7.46
CA TYR A 164 -12.07 4.57 -7.75
C TYR A 164 -12.95 5.20 -6.66
N TYR A 165 -12.57 5.07 -5.39
CA TYR A 165 -13.24 5.75 -4.30
C TYR A 165 -13.24 7.29 -4.51
N LEU A 166 -12.10 7.87 -4.90
CA LEU A 166 -12.02 9.30 -5.20
C LEU A 166 -12.83 9.68 -6.44
N LEU A 167 -12.82 8.86 -7.50
CA LEU A 167 -13.66 9.07 -8.69
C LEU A 167 -15.14 9.13 -8.32
N TYR A 168 -15.58 8.26 -7.43
CA TYR A 168 -16.97 8.20 -6.98
C TYR A 168 -17.34 9.40 -6.09
N THR A 169 -16.50 9.73 -5.09
CA THR A 169 -16.83 10.73 -4.07
C THR A 169 -16.58 12.17 -4.50
N ASN A 170 -15.71 12.40 -5.48
CA ASN A 170 -15.37 13.77 -5.92
C ASN A 170 -16.48 14.40 -6.73
N LYS A 171 -16.81 15.66 -6.40
CA LYS A 171 -17.83 16.43 -7.14
C LYS A 171 -17.23 17.22 -8.32
N LYS A 172 -15.93 17.51 -8.30
CA LYS A 172 -15.27 18.37 -9.29
C LYS A 172 -14.90 17.57 -10.53
N THR A 173 -15.46 17.93 -11.67
CA THR A 173 -15.27 17.24 -12.96
C THR A 173 -13.80 17.14 -13.38
N TYR A 174 -13.01 18.21 -13.20
CA TYR A 174 -11.60 18.18 -13.57
C TYR A 174 -10.79 17.15 -12.76
N LEU A 175 -11.10 16.97 -11.45
CA LEU A 175 -10.46 15.95 -10.64
C LEU A 175 -10.85 14.54 -11.09
N LYS A 176 -12.09 14.33 -11.49
CA LYS A 176 -12.52 13.04 -12.06
C LYS A 176 -11.77 12.73 -13.35
N ILE A 177 -11.57 13.72 -14.22
CA ILE A 177 -10.78 13.54 -15.45
C ILE A 177 -9.34 13.13 -15.11
N VAL A 178 -8.68 13.85 -14.19
CA VAL A 178 -7.30 13.51 -13.76
C VAL A 178 -7.21 12.10 -13.17
N LEU A 179 -8.15 11.73 -12.30
CA LEU A 179 -8.18 10.39 -11.70
C LEU A 179 -8.50 9.29 -12.73
N ALA A 180 -9.35 9.58 -13.73
CA ALA A 180 -9.62 8.67 -14.83
C ALA A 180 -8.38 8.46 -15.71
N LEU A 181 -7.65 9.53 -16.03
CA LEU A 181 -6.38 9.45 -16.74
C LEU A 181 -5.33 8.67 -15.94
N LEU A 182 -5.25 8.89 -14.63
CA LEU A 182 -4.38 8.09 -13.76
C LEU A 182 -4.75 6.60 -13.82
N SER A 183 -6.04 6.27 -13.72
CA SER A 183 -6.52 4.88 -13.82
C SER A 183 -6.13 4.26 -15.16
N PHE A 184 -6.32 4.98 -16.26
CA PHE A 184 -5.94 4.52 -17.59
C PHE A 184 -4.42 4.29 -17.71
N SER A 185 -3.61 5.22 -17.20
CA SER A 185 -2.15 5.07 -17.19
C SER A 185 -1.69 3.84 -16.40
N VAL A 186 -2.36 3.54 -15.27
CA VAL A 186 -2.06 2.34 -14.49
C VAL A 186 -2.41 1.07 -15.26
N PHE A 187 -3.55 1.02 -15.98
CA PHE A 187 -3.87 -0.10 -16.85
C PHE A 187 -2.84 -0.30 -17.95
N LEU A 188 -2.39 0.78 -18.59
CA LEU A 188 -1.29 0.71 -19.57
C LEU A 188 -0.02 0.16 -18.94
N GLY A 189 0.39 0.65 -17.77
CA GLY A 189 1.58 0.16 -17.06
C GLY A 189 1.47 -1.33 -16.70
N LEU A 190 0.33 -1.77 -16.19
CA LEU A 190 0.08 -3.19 -15.91
C LEU A 190 0.16 -4.05 -17.18
N SER A 191 -0.37 -3.56 -18.31
CA SER A 191 -0.29 -4.24 -19.61
C SER A 191 1.16 -4.40 -20.06
N MET A 192 1.99 -3.35 -19.90
CA MET A 192 3.41 -3.38 -20.25
C MET A 192 4.21 -4.33 -19.34
N ILE A 193 3.90 -4.38 -18.05
CA ILE A 193 4.56 -5.28 -17.07
C ILE A 193 4.18 -6.74 -17.31
N GLN A 194 3.00 -7.02 -17.90
CA GLN A 194 2.48 -8.37 -18.18
C GLN A 194 2.38 -9.28 -16.95
N SER A 195 1.99 -8.73 -15.80
CA SER A 195 1.77 -9.52 -14.58
C SER A 195 0.33 -10.04 -14.54
N ARG A 196 0.14 -11.33 -14.90
CA ARG A 196 -1.19 -11.98 -14.94
C ARG A 196 -1.94 -11.90 -13.60
N ALA A 197 -1.22 -12.14 -12.50
CA ALA A 197 -1.82 -12.08 -11.16
C ALA A 197 -2.33 -10.67 -10.81
N SER A 198 -1.59 -9.62 -11.21
CA SER A 198 -2.00 -8.23 -10.94
C SER A 198 -3.18 -7.79 -11.79
N PHE A 199 -3.30 -8.29 -13.03
CA PHE A 199 -4.50 -8.08 -13.85
C PHE A 199 -5.74 -8.70 -13.21
N LEU A 200 -5.64 -9.95 -12.77
CA LEU A 200 -6.72 -10.64 -12.06
C LEU A 200 -7.09 -9.89 -10.77
N ALA A 201 -6.08 -9.51 -9.96
CA ALA A 201 -6.30 -8.75 -8.73
C ALA A 201 -7.00 -7.41 -8.99
N THR A 202 -6.61 -6.69 -10.05
CA THR A 202 -7.25 -5.42 -10.44
C THR A 202 -8.70 -5.66 -10.88
N GLY A 203 -8.96 -6.69 -11.69
CA GLY A 203 -10.30 -7.08 -12.11
C GLY A 203 -11.21 -7.43 -10.93
N PHE A 204 -10.73 -8.26 -10.01
CA PHE A 204 -11.45 -8.57 -8.77
C PHE A 204 -11.66 -7.33 -7.88
N GLY A 205 -10.67 -6.44 -7.79
CA GLY A 205 -10.79 -5.18 -7.05
C GLY A 205 -11.88 -4.27 -7.62
N ILE A 206 -11.96 -4.14 -8.95
CA ILE A 206 -13.03 -3.39 -9.63
C ILE A 206 -14.39 -4.05 -9.37
N MET A 207 -14.49 -5.37 -9.54
CA MET A 207 -15.73 -6.10 -9.31
C MET A 207 -16.21 -5.93 -7.86
N ALA A 208 -15.32 -6.09 -6.89
CA ALA A 208 -15.65 -5.89 -5.47
C ALA A 208 -16.09 -4.45 -5.17
N PHE A 209 -15.45 -3.46 -5.81
CA PHE A 209 -15.85 -2.06 -5.68
C PHE A 209 -17.26 -1.81 -6.27
N LEU A 210 -17.53 -2.30 -7.47
CA LEU A 210 -18.84 -2.16 -8.12
C LEU A 210 -19.96 -2.86 -7.32
N VAL A 211 -19.70 -4.08 -6.86
CA VAL A 211 -20.61 -4.82 -5.99
C VAL A 211 -20.86 -4.04 -4.70
N GLY A 212 -19.80 -3.50 -4.09
CA GLY A 212 -19.91 -2.65 -2.91
C GLY A 212 -20.78 -1.41 -3.14
N LEU A 213 -20.63 -0.74 -4.29
CA LEU A 213 -21.47 0.42 -4.67
C LEU A 213 -22.95 0.02 -4.81
N VAL A 214 -23.24 -1.12 -5.43
CA VAL A 214 -24.61 -1.63 -5.56
C VAL A 214 -25.22 -1.87 -4.18
N PHE A 215 -24.52 -2.57 -3.29
CA PHE A 215 -25.01 -2.82 -1.93
C PHE A 215 -25.19 -1.57 -1.09
N ILE A 216 -24.30 -0.58 -1.21
CA ILE A 216 -24.40 0.71 -0.52
C ILE A 216 -25.52 1.55 -1.12
N GLY A 217 -25.64 1.58 -2.45
CA GLY A 217 -26.71 2.29 -3.15
C GLY A 217 -28.12 1.81 -2.79
N PHE A 218 -28.26 0.54 -2.41
CA PHE A 218 -29.54 0.00 -1.89
C PHE A 218 -29.80 0.36 -0.42
N LYS A 219 -28.77 0.76 0.37
CA LYS A 219 -28.90 1.01 1.82
C LYS A 219 -28.89 2.47 2.22
N THR A 220 -28.39 3.38 1.42
CA THR A 220 -28.23 4.79 1.79
C THR A 220 -28.86 5.71 0.77
N ASP A 221 -29.80 6.51 1.26
CA ASP A 221 -30.23 7.73 0.56
C ASP A 221 -29.00 8.66 0.47
N PRO A 222 -28.47 8.97 -0.73
CA PRO A 222 -27.19 9.66 -0.87
C PRO A 222 -27.18 11.11 -0.34
N LYS A 223 -28.30 11.57 0.23
CA LYS A 223 -28.48 12.93 0.77
C LYS A 223 -28.10 13.09 2.24
N LYS A 224 -27.78 12.01 2.97
CA LYS A 224 -27.56 12.09 4.45
C LYS A 224 -26.10 12.08 4.90
N GLU A 225 -25.11 11.97 4.03
CA GLU A 225 -23.67 11.92 4.40
C GLU A 225 -22.83 13.07 3.81
N LEU A 226 -23.43 14.22 3.59
CA LEU A 226 -22.71 15.43 3.14
C LEU A 226 -22.71 16.51 4.21
#